data_4f52c153131e33ca3d205dec4748f421
#
_entry.id   4f52c153131e33ca3d205dec4748f421
#
_cell.length_a   1.000
_cell.length_b   1.000
_cell.length_c   1.000
_cell.angle_alpha   90.00
_cell.angle_beta   90.00
_cell.angle_gamma   90.00
#
_symmetry.space_group_name_H-M   'P 1'
#
loop_
_entity.id
_entity.type
_entity.pdbx_description
1 polymer ?
#
loop_
_entity_poly.entity_id
_entity_poly.type
_entity_poly.pdbx_seq_one_letter_code
_entity_poly.pdbx_strand_id
1 'polypeptide(L)'
;MARQIAHPASICAWNTDMYGVDATKPGAQEYYDSIIELYASWGVDFIKVDDICVKYGQAGNENTIQYGGDEIELLHNAILHSGREIVLSLSPGPAMLEQAEHLRANANMWRITNDLWDSWGNIMEMFGRCDSWSPYVSEGCYPDCDMIPIGHLSIRGCEHGLSERWTRLTKAEQRTLFSLWCIFRSPLMLGCELTDVDEWTMSLLTNDAVLGLTKHSHGAHQVLRTFDFIVWQAEGEHGEQYVAMFNIAGWPDTFSVSTEKLGLEGAWEVTDLWTGEKEGTIDRTLTAAVETHGVKLVCLKKA
;
A
#
# COMPACT_ATOMS: atom_id res chain seq x y z
N MET A 1 12.37 -33.22 9.65
CA MET A 1 12.41 -31.86 10.10
C MET A 1 11.35 -31.07 9.41
N ALA A 2 11.53 -30.24 8.37
CA ALA A 2 10.41 -29.47 7.79
C ALA A 2 9.14 -30.29 7.48
N ARG A 3 9.25 -31.51 6.96
CA ARG A 3 8.10 -32.41 6.73
C ARG A 3 7.31 -32.78 7.99
N GLN A 4 7.91 -32.70 9.18
CA GLN A 4 7.24 -33.08 10.44
C GLN A 4 6.32 -31.97 10.95
N ILE A 5 6.60 -30.75 10.57
CA ILE A 5 5.83 -29.55 10.95
C ILE A 5 4.91 -29.07 9.83
N ALA A 6 5.04 -29.62 8.61
CA ALA A 6 4.17 -29.25 7.50
C ALA A 6 2.69 -29.52 7.82
N HIS A 7 1.83 -28.63 7.39
CA HIS A 7 0.39 -28.75 7.45
C HIS A 7 -0.13 -29.32 6.12
N PRO A 8 -0.42 -30.62 6.01
CA PRO A 8 -0.72 -31.25 4.72
C PRO A 8 -1.98 -30.71 4.02
N ALA A 9 -2.88 -30.08 4.76
CA ALA A 9 -4.10 -29.50 4.25
C ALA A 9 -3.94 -28.00 3.89
N SER A 10 -2.80 -27.37 4.22
CA SER A 10 -2.49 -25.99 3.85
C SER A 10 -1.46 -26.02 2.73
N ILE A 11 -1.93 -26.02 1.50
CA ILE A 11 -1.08 -26.07 0.30
C ILE A 11 -1.30 -24.77 -0.46
N CYS A 12 -0.23 -24.14 -0.93
CA CYS A 12 -0.31 -23.00 -1.83
C CYS A 12 -1.03 -23.41 -3.12
N ALA A 13 -2.16 -22.76 -3.44
CA ALA A 13 -3.03 -23.20 -4.53
C ALA A 13 -2.40 -23.04 -5.92
N TRP A 14 -1.54 -22.02 -6.08
CA TRP A 14 -0.87 -21.72 -7.35
C TRP A 14 0.54 -22.35 -7.46
N ASN A 15 1.10 -22.84 -6.35
CA ASN A 15 2.39 -23.52 -6.31
C ASN A 15 2.33 -24.69 -5.33
N THR A 16 1.94 -25.86 -5.85
CA THR A 16 1.53 -27.04 -5.07
C THR A 16 2.64 -27.76 -4.30
N ASP A 17 3.88 -27.34 -4.39
CA ASP A 17 5.02 -27.88 -3.64
C ASP A 17 5.30 -27.13 -2.32
N MET A 18 4.53 -26.08 -2.01
CA MET A 18 4.63 -25.32 -0.77
C MET A 18 3.49 -25.67 0.19
N TYR A 19 3.88 -25.98 1.44
CA TYR A 19 2.97 -26.30 2.55
C TYR A 19 3.10 -25.25 3.64
N GLY A 20 1.97 -24.87 4.25
CA GLY A 20 1.97 -24.09 5.49
C GLY A 20 2.60 -24.86 6.64
N VAL A 21 2.98 -24.15 7.68
CA VAL A 21 3.51 -24.75 8.92
C VAL A 21 2.37 -24.97 9.92
N ASP A 22 2.35 -26.13 10.56
CA ASP A 22 1.47 -26.44 11.68
C ASP A 22 2.11 -25.96 12.98
N ALA A 23 1.69 -24.81 13.46
CA ALA A 23 2.24 -24.18 14.66
C ALA A 23 2.08 -25.01 15.93
N THR A 24 1.16 -26.00 15.95
CA THR A 24 0.93 -26.86 17.12
C THR A 24 1.97 -27.97 17.26
N LYS A 25 2.79 -28.18 16.22
CA LYS A 25 3.77 -29.27 16.23
C LYS A 25 5.09 -28.88 16.91
N PRO A 26 5.66 -29.78 17.70
CA PRO A 26 7.00 -29.56 18.22
C PRO A 26 8.01 -29.31 17.09
N GLY A 27 8.82 -28.28 17.22
CA GLY A 27 9.82 -27.91 16.23
C GLY A 27 9.35 -26.85 15.24
N ALA A 28 8.09 -26.38 15.31
CA ALA A 28 7.57 -25.33 14.42
C ALA A 28 8.26 -23.99 14.69
N GLN A 29 8.38 -23.57 15.95
CA GLN A 29 9.08 -22.33 16.32
C GLN A 29 10.56 -22.43 15.99
N GLU A 30 11.21 -23.52 16.37
CA GLU A 30 12.64 -23.74 16.12
C GLU A 30 12.99 -23.76 14.62
N TYR A 31 12.04 -24.15 13.77
CA TYR A 31 12.21 -24.08 12.33
C TYR A 31 12.33 -22.62 11.85
N TYR A 32 11.39 -21.75 12.25
CA TYR A 32 11.47 -20.34 11.92
C TYR A 32 12.63 -19.63 12.60
N ASP A 33 12.93 -19.96 13.85
CA ASP A 33 14.11 -19.44 14.54
C ASP A 33 15.37 -19.71 13.73
N SER A 34 15.56 -20.94 13.23
CA SER A 34 16.74 -21.29 12.44
C SER A 34 16.87 -20.56 11.12
N ILE A 35 15.73 -20.21 10.47
CA ILE A 35 15.70 -19.43 9.24
C ILE A 35 16.05 -17.97 9.52
N ILE A 36 15.41 -17.40 10.52
CA ILE A 36 15.58 -15.97 10.85
C ILE A 36 16.99 -15.74 11.43
N GLU A 37 17.54 -16.66 12.25
CA GLU A 37 18.94 -16.60 12.69
C GLU A 37 19.92 -16.58 11.50
N LEU A 38 19.67 -17.42 10.49
CA LEU A 38 20.48 -17.41 9.27
C LEU A 38 20.42 -16.07 8.55
N TYR A 39 19.21 -15.51 8.36
CA TYR A 39 19.03 -14.20 7.71
C TYR A 39 19.64 -13.06 8.54
N ALA A 40 19.48 -13.10 9.85
CA ALA A 40 20.12 -12.16 10.76
C ALA A 40 21.65 -12.22 10.67
N SER A 41 22.23 -13.44 10.55
CA SER A 41 23.69 -13.64 10.36
C SER A 41 24.20 -13.06 9.04
N TRP A 42 23.34 -12.96 8.02
CA TRP A 42 23.66 -12.33 6.73
C TRP A 42 23.47 -10.80 6.75
N GLY A 43 22.94 -10.25 7.83
CA GLY A 43 22.68 -8.83 7.96
C GLY A 43 21.40 -8.37 7.27
N VAL A 44 20.41 -9.26 7.08
CA VAL A 44 19.10 -8.91 6.49
C VAL A 44 18.31 -8.03 7.44
N ASP A 45 17.76 -6.91 6.95
CA ASP A 45 16.96 -5.93 7.70
C ASP A 45 15.48 -5.91 7.30
N PHE A 46 15.12 -6.57 6.20
CA PHE A 46 13.77 -6.59 5.66
C PHE A 46 13.46 -7.96 5.05
N ILE A 47 12.33 -8.53 5.43
CA ILE A 47 11.85 -9.81 4.90
C ILE A 47 10.42 -9.64 4.39
N LYS A 48 10.17 -10.04 3.14
CA LYS A 48 8.82 -10.22 2.60
C LYS A 48 8.50 -11.71 2.60
N VAL A 49 7.37 -12.07 3.23
CA VAL A 49 6.87 -13.44 3.30
C VAL A 49 5.62 -13.54 2.45
N ASP A 50 5.70 -14.34 1.40
CA ASP A 50 4.60 -14.56 0.47
C ASP A 50 3.70 -15.72 0.92
N ASP A 51 2.45 -15.74 0.42
CA ASP A 51 1.44 -16.78 0.68
C ASP A 51 1.21 -17.10 2.17
N ILE A 52 1.41 -16.13 3.02
CA ILE A 52 1.15 -16.19 4.45
C ILE A 52 -0.20 -15.53 4.76
N CYS A 53 -0.72 -15.70 5.98
CA CYS A 53 -2.00 -15.20 6.47
C CYS A 53 -3.22 -15.99 6.01
N VAL A 54 -3.12 -16.85 5.02
CA VAL A 54 -4.25 -17.61 4.49
C VAL A 54 -3.91 -19.09 4.49
N LYS A 55 -4.67 -19.89 5.24
CA LYS A 55 -4.65 -21.35 5.15
C LYS A 55 -5.80 -21.78 4.22
N TYR A 56 -5.47 -22.38 3.13
CA TYR A 56 -6.46 -22.98 2.24
C TYR A 56 -7.03 -24.24 2.93
N GLY A 57 -8.35 -24.38 2.91
CA GLY A 57 -9.06 -25.38 3.70
C GLY A 57 -8.68 -26.81 3.39
N GLN A 58 -9.06 -27.71 4.30
CA GLN A 58 -8.83 -29.14 4.20
C GLN A 58 -9.38 -29.73 2.89
N ALA A 59 -8.68 -30.72 2.35
CA ALA A 59 -9.12 -31.48 1.18
C ALA A 59 -10.60 -31.92 1.35
N GLY A 60 -11.48 -31.35 0.52
CA GLY A 60 -12.92 -31.58 0.56
C GLY A 60 -13.77 -30.34 0.95
N ASN A 61 -13.17 -29.24 1.39
CA ASN A 61 -13.86 -27.98 1.62
C ASN A 61 -12.99 -26.80 1.17
N GLU A 62 -12.76 -26.70 -0.13
CA GLU A 62 -11.90 -25.71 -0.79
C GLU A 62 -12.35 -24.25 -0.61
N ASN A 63 -13.51 -24.03 0.02
CA ASN A 63 -14.10 -22.71 0.22
C ASN A 63 -13.87 -22.11 1.63
N THR A 64 -13.18 -22.81 2.53
CA THR A 64 -12.87 -22.25 3.84
C THR A 64 -11.46 -21.68 3.85
N ILE A 65 -11.39 -20.38 3.65
CA ILE A 65 -10.18 -19.60 3.89
C ILE A 65 -10.06 -19.41 5.41
N GLN A 66 -8.99 -19.93 6.00
CA GLN A 66 -8.67 -19.70 7.42
C GLN A 66 -7.52 -18.70 7.54
N TYR A 67 -7.58 -17.86 8.56
CA TYR A 67 -6.50 -16.96 8.88
C TYR A 67 -5.31 -17.71 9.48
N GLY A 68 -4.13 -17.50 8.92
CA GLY A 68 -2.88 -18.14 9.36
C GLY A 68 -2.13 -17.36 10.44
N GLY A 69 -2.84 -16.79 11.41
CA GLY A 69 -2.26 -15.92 12.45
C GLY A 69 -1.18 -16.61 13.29
N ASP A 70 -1.36 -17.89 13.58
CA ASP A 70 -0.39 -18.70 14.31
C ASP A 70 0.97 -18.79 13.60
N GLU A 71 0.98 -18.86 12.29
CA GLU A 71 2.24 -18.90 11.51
C GLU A 71 2.91 -17.51 11.46
N ILE A 72 2.12 -16.43 11.43
CA ILE A 72 2.63 -15.07 11.56
C ILE A 72 3.29 -14.87 12.92
N GLU A 73 2.68 -15.37 14.00
CA GLU A 73 3.25 -15.31 15.35
C GLU A 73 4.59 -16.06 15.45
N LEU A 74 4.73 -17.23 14.81
CA LEU A 74 6.00 -17.96 14.77
C LEU A 74 7.11 -17.13 14.10
N LEU A 75 6.79 -16.43 12.98
CA LEU A 75 7.74 -15.55 12.30
C LEU A 75 8.12 -14.35 13.15
N HIS A 76 7.13 -13.69 13.75
CA HIS A 76 7.35 -12.55 14.64
C HIS A 76 8.25 -12.93 15.83
N ASN A 77 7.95 -14.05 16.50
CA ASN A 77 8.75 -14.56 17.60
C ASN A 77 10.18 -14.89 17.16
N ALA A 78 10.35 -15.49 16.00
CA ALA A 78 11.69 -15.81 15.46
C ALA A 78 12.52 -14.53 15.22
N ILE A 79 11.90 -13.45 14.75
CA ILE A 79 12.56 -12.15 14.61
C ILE A 79 12.99 -11.63 15.99
N LEU A 80 12.11 -11.69 16.99
CA LEU A 80 12.44 -11.28 18.37
C LEU A 80 13.57 -12.11 18.96
N HIS A 81 13.54 -13.45 18.76
CA HIS A 81 14.57 -14.37 19.26
C HIS A 81 15.94 -14.11 18.62
N SER A 82 15.98 -13.67 17.36
CA SER A 82 17.24 -13.37 16.66
C SER A 82 17.99 -12.16 17.25
N GLY A 83 17.31 -11.30 18.00
CA GLY A 83 17.84 -10.07 18.57
C GLY A 83 18.18 -9.00 17.53
N ARG A 84 17.84 -9.20 16.24
CA ARG A 84 18.02 -8.22 15.16
C ARG A 84 16.69 -7.56 14.83
N GLU A 85 16.72 -6.25 14.63
CA GLU A 85 15.57 -5.50 14.09
C GLU A 85 15.40 -5.83 12.61
N ILE A 86 14.35 -6.60 12.28
CA ILE A 86 14.00 -6.99 10.91
C ILE A 86 12.57 -6.55 10.64
N VAL A 87 12.37 -5.77 9.59
CA VAL A 87 11.04 -5.38 9.12
C VAL A 87 10.35 -6.60 8.49
N LEU A 88 9.18 -6.95 9.01
CA LEU A 88 8.35 -8.04 8.50
C LEU A 88 7.25 -7.50 7.59
N SER A 89 7.31 -7.86 6.32
CA SER A 89 6.28 -7.61 5.30
C SER A 89 5.55 -8.90 4.95
N LEU A 90 4.23 -8.88 5.03
CA LEU A 90 3.38 -10.03 4.71
C LEU A 90 2.69 -9.82 3.36
N SER A 91 2.66 -10.87 2.54
CA SER A 91 2.01 -10.86 1.22
C SER A 91 0.95 -11.96 1.13
N PRO A 92 -0.21 -11.77 1.78
CA PRO A 92 -1.28 -12.77 1.84
C PRO A 92 -2.22 -12.78 0.62
N GLY A 93 -1.99 -11.90 -0.38
CA GLY A 93 -3.09 -11.35 -1.15
C GLY A 93 -3.87 -10.36 -0.27
N PRO A 94 -5.16 -10.09 -0.46
CA PRO A 94 -5.89 -9.16 0.38
C PRO A 94 -5.93 -9.63 1.84
N ALA A 95 -5.29 -8.89 2.73
CA ALA A 95 -5.39 -9.14 4.17
C ALA A 95 -6.85 -8.98 4.66
N MET A 96 -7.22 -9.76 5.66
CA MET A 96 -8.55 -9.70 6.27
C MET A 96 -8.63 -8.51 7.23
N LEU A 97 -9.56 -7.58 7.00
CA LEU A 97 -9.73 -6.38 7.81
C LEU A 97 -10.03 -6.72 9.29
N GLU A 98 -10.76 -7.79 9.52
CA GLU A 98 -11.11 -8.29 10.86
C GLU A 98 -9.89 -8.70 11.68
N GLN A 99 -8.76 -8.93 11.01
CA GLN A 99 -7.49 -9.32 11.63
C GLN A 99 -6.49 -8.17 11.75
N ALA A 100 -6.92 -6.95 11.50
CA ALA A 100 -6.05 -5.77 11.46
C ALA A 100 -5.23 -5.58 12.76
N GLU A 101 -5.84 -5.78 13.93
CA GLU A 101 -5.12 -5.64 15.21
C GLU A 101 -4.07 -6.73 15.42
N HIS A 102 -4.33 -7.97 14.96
CA HIS A 102 -3.34 -9.04 15.01
C HIS A 102 -2.15 -8.75 14.06
N LEU A 103 -2.45 -8.25 12.84
CA LEU A 103 -1.42 -7.85 11.88
C LEU A 103 -0.55 -6.73 12.43
N ARG A 104 -1.16 -5.70 13.04
CA ARG A 104 -0.44 -4.59 13.67
C ARG A 104 0.47 -5.02 14.82
N ALA A 105 0.07 -6.06 15.55
CA ALA A 105 0.85 -6.59 16.68
C ALA A 105 2.05 -7.44 16.23
N ASN A 106 2.01 -8.03 15.04
CA ASN A 106 2.95 -9.07 14.62
C ASN A 106 3.74 -8.74 13.34
N ALA A 107 3.38 -7.69 12.60
CA ALA A 107 4.05 -7.31 11.35
C ALA A 107 4.14 -5.79 11.18
N ASN A 108 5.04 -5.36 10.30
CA ASN A 108 5.22 -3.94 9.97
C ASN A 108 4.47 -3.53 8.70
N MET A 109 4.27 -4.48 7.79
CA MET A 109 3.58 -4.28 6.52
C MET A 109 2.75 -5.50 6.18
N TRP A 110 1.61 -5.30 5.52
CA TRP A 110 0.78 -6.39 4.99
C TRP A 110 -0.01 -5.92 3.79
N ARG A 111 -0.03 -6.73 2.74
CA ARG A 111 -0.77 -6.42 1.52
C ARG A 111 -2.27 -6.40 1.77
N ILE A 112 -2.93 -5.36 1.26
CA ILE A 112 -4.39 -5.17 1.34
C ILE A 112 -5.09 -5.47 0.01
N THR A 113 -4.35 -5.92 -0.99
CA THR A 113 -4.85 -6.23 -2.33
C THR A 113 -4.18 -7.48 -2.91
N ASN A 114 -4.75 -8.04 -3.98
CA ASN A 114 -4.04 -8.95 -4.87
C ASN A 114 -2.95 -8.20 -5.63
N ASP A 115 -2.20 -8.89 -6.51
CA ASP A 115 -1.18 -8.26 -7.33
C ASP A 115 -1.78 -7.10 -8.13
N LEU A 116 -1.20 -5.92 -7.91
CA LEU A 116 -1.67 -4.69 -8.54
C LEU A 116 -0.91 -4.48 -9.85
N TRP A 117 -1.65 -4.39 -10.93
CA TRP A 117 -1.09 -4.14 -12.25
C TRP A 117 -1.57 -2.82 -12.84
N ASP A 118 -0.98 -2.43 -13.96
CA ASP A 118 -1.16 -1.19 -14.68
C ASP A 118 -2.52 -1.08 -15.38
N SER A 119 -3.59 -1.06 -14.59
CA SER A 119 -4.96 -0.83 -15.06
C SER A 119 -5.70 0.14 -14.15
N TRP A 120 -6.54 1.00 -14.75
CA TRP A 120 -7.39 1.92 -14.00
C TRP A 120 -8.33 1.19 -13.04
N GLY A 121 -8.86 0.03 -13.43
CA GLY A 121 -9.74 -0.77 -12.58
C GLY A 121 -9.08 -1.15 -11.25
N ASN A 122 -7.79 -1.52 -11.28
CA ASN A 122 -7.04 -1.83 -10.06
C ASN A 122 -6.88 -0.60 -9.15
N ILE A 123 -6.60 0.58 -9.74
CA ILE A 123 -6.52 1.83 -8.96
C ILE A 123 -7.87 2.17 -8.33
N MET A 124 -8.97 1.99 -9.07
CA MET A 124 -10.32 2.25 -8.56
C MET A 124 -10.69 1.39 -7.35
N GLU A 125 -10.27 0.12 -7.33
CA GLU A 125 -10.48 -0.75 -6.18
C GLU A 125 -9.70 -0.26 -4.95
N MET A 126 -8.51 0.31 -5.15
CA MET A 126 -7.66 0.76 -4.05
C MET A 126 -8.26 1.90 -3.24
N PHE A 127 -9.07 2.79 -3.84
CA PHE A 127 -9.75 3.83 -3.06
C PHE A 127 -10.61 3.25 -1.93
N GLY A 128 -11.37 2.19 -2.20
CA GLY A 128 -12.18 1.52 -1.18
C GLY A 128 -11.34 0.76 -0.15
N ARG A 129 -10.26 0.11 -0.60
CA ARG A 129 -9.34 -0.60 0.29
C ARG A 129 -8.59 0.36 1.21
N CYS A 130 -8.02 1.43 0.67
CA CYS A 130 -7.37 2.47 1.45
C CYS A 130 -8.32 3.10 2.49
N ASP A 131 -9.57 3.39 2.11
CA ASP A 131 -10.57 3.93 3.03
C ASP A 131 -10.80 2.98 4.22
N SER A 132 -11.00 1.69 3.95
CA SER A 132 -11.21 0.67 4.99
C SER A 132 -9.98 0.49 5.90
N TRP A 133 -8.77 0.61 5.35
CA TRP A 133 -7.53 0.37 6.08
C TRP A 133 -6.90 1.63 6.68
N SER A 134 -7.36 2.83 6.33
CA SER A 134 -6.80 4.10 6.83
C SER A 134 -6.75 4.21 8.36
N PRO A 135 -7.71 3.68 9.15
CA PRO A 135 -7.64 3.73 10.60
C PRO A 135 -6.48 2.92 11.21
N TYR A 136 -5.88 2.03 10.44
CA TYR A 136 -4.83 1.11 10.90
C TYR A 136 -3.42 1.55 10.48
N VAL A 137 -3.31 2.66 9.74
CA VAL A 137 -2.02 3.26 9.38
C VAL A 137 -1.43 3.97 10.59
N SER A 138 -0.23 3.57 10.98
CA SER A 138 0.53 4.24 12.06
C SER A 138 2.02 4.03 11.85
N GLU A 139 2.85 4.68 12.66
CA GLU A 139 4.28 4.43 12.64
C GLU A 139 4.58 2.95 12.92
N GLY A 140 5.40 2.34 12.05
CA GLY A 140 5.75 0.92 12.10
C GLY A 140 4.65 -0.05 11.62
N CYS A 141 3.47 0.45 11.21
CA CYS A 141 2.34 -0.37 10.75
C CYS A 141 1.76 0.23 9.46
N TYR A 142 2.02 -0.43 8.33
CA TYR A 142 1.70 0.08 7.01
C TYR A 142 0.92 -0.95 6.17
N PRO A 143 -0.40 -0.79 6.02
CA PRO A 143 -1.15 -1.52 5.01
C PRO A 143 -0.59 -1.21 3.62
N ASP A 144 -0.21 -2.26 2.88
CA ASP A 144 0.54 -2.18 1.64
C ASP A 144 -0.39 -2.28 0.43
N CYS A 145 -0.41 -1.23 -0.38
CA CYS A 145 -1.17 -1.15 -1.62
C CYS A 145 -0.53 -1.92 -2.79
N ASP A 146 0.55 -2.66 -2.52
CA ASP A 146 1.37 -3.37 -3.50
C ASP A 146 2.25 -2.46 -4.36
N MET A 147 2.90 -3.05 -5.36
CA MET A 147 3.86 -2.37 -6.23
C MET A 147 3.23 -1.19 -6.99
N ILE A 148 4.09 -0.28 -7.39
CA ILE A 148 3.78 0.87 -8.25
C ILE A 148 4.14 0.51 -9.70
N PRO A 149 3.18 0.09 -10.55
CA PRO A 149 3.45 -0.39 -11.90
C PRO A 149 3.49 0.76 -12.92
N ILE A 150 4.48 1.66 -12.77
CA ILE A 150 4.75 2.77 -13.70
C ILE A 150 6.10 2.54 -14.39
N GLY A 151 6.36 3.24 -15.50
CA GLY A 151 7.60 3.08 -16.26
C GLY A 151 7.65 1.79 -17.09
N HIS A 152 8.83 1.20 -17.25
CA HIS A 152 9.07 -0.01 -18.04
C HIS A 152 8.82 -1.27 -17.22
N LEU A 153 7.88 -2.11 -17.66
CA LEU A 153 7.35 -3.24 -16.90
C LEU A 153 7.58 -4.57 -17.61
N SER A 154 7.64 -5.63 -16.81
CA SER A 154 7.61 -7.02 -17.27
C SER A 154 8.72 -7.39 -18.25
N ILE A 155 9.95 -6.92 -18.05
CA ILE A 155 11.11 -7.23 -18.90
C ILE A 155 11.31 -8.75 -19.05
N ARG A 156 11.06 -9.51 -17.99
CA ARG A 156 11.10 -10.97 -18.00
C ARG A 156 9.71 -11.61 -18.00
N GLY A 157 8.69 -10.83 -18.29
CA GLY A 157 7.29 -11.24 -18.18
C GLY A 157 6.90 -12.37 -19.13
N CYS A 158 7.63 -12.58 -20.21
CA CYS A 158 7.41 -13.71 -21.12
C CYS A 158 7.54 -15.09 -20.44
N GLU A 159 8.30 -15.19 -19.35
CA GLU A 159 8.43 -16.40 -18.55
C GLU A 159 7.12 -16.75 -17.82
N HIS A 160 6.23 -15.77 -17.65
CA HIS A 160 4.95 -15.89 -16.94
C HIS A 160 3.74 -15.54 -17.82
N GLY A 161 3.89 -15.56 -19.15
CA GLY A 161 2.81 -15.21 -20.08
C GLY A 161 2.45 -13.73 -20.14
N LEU A 162 3.25 -12.87 -19.53
CA LEU A 162 3.14 -11.40 -19.61
C LEU A 162 4.00 -10.90 -20.78
N SER A 163 3.74 -9.67 -21.23
CA SER A 163 4.56 -9.00 -22.24
C SER A 163 5.31 -7.81 -21.64
N GLU A 164 6.58 -7.69 -22.02
CA GLU A 164 7.37 -6.49 -21.78
C GLU A 164 6.68 -5.27 -22.37
N ARG A 165 6.58 -4.17 -21.60
CA ARG A 165 5.86 -2.97 -22.00
C ARG A 165 6.17 -1.77 -21.14
N TRP A 166 5.92 -0.60 -21.68
CA TRP A 166 5.70 0.59 -20.85
C TRP A 166 4.32 0.52 -20.21
N THR A 167 4.17 1.11 -19.03
CA THR A 167 2.89 1.12 -18.30
C THR A 167 1.74 1.60 -19.20
N ARG A 168 0.59 0.95 -19.08
CA ARG A 168 -0.65 1.31 -19.79
C ARG A 168 -1.40 2.47 -19.13
N LEU A 169 -1.00 2.83 -17.92
CA LEU A 169 -1.60 3.97 -17.22
C LEU A 169 -1.25 5.28 -17.93
N THR A 170 -2.24 6.12 -18.14
CA THR A 170 -2.02 7.50 -18.59
C THR A 170 -1.20 8.28 -17.56
N LYS A 171 -0.63 9.41 -17.95
CA LYS A 171 0.12 10.27 -17.01
C LYS A 171 -0.75 10.74 -15.84
N ALA A 172 -2.05 11.00 -16.09
CA ALA A 172 -3.02 11.34 -15.06
C ALA A 172 -3.21 10.19 -14.06
N GLU A 173 -3.43 8.98 -14.56
CA GLU A 173 -3.62 7.79 -13.72
C GLU A 173 -2.36 7.45 -12.91
N GLN A 174 -1.17 7.64 -13.48
CA GLN A 174 0.10 7.47 -12.76
C GLN A 174 0.22 8.45 -11.59
N ARG A 175 -0.11 9.74 -11.82
CA ARG A 175 -0.16 10.74 -10.73
C ARG A 175 -1.20 10.39 -9.68
N THR A 176 -2.37 9.94 -10.09
CA THR A 176 -3.46 9.52 -9.20
C THR A 176 -3.02 8.36 -8.31
N LEU A 177 -2.45 7.30 -8.89
CA LEU A 177 -1.89 6.18 -8.16
C LEU A 177 -0.86 6.66 -7.13
N PHE A 178 0.15 7.40 -7.59
CA PHE A 178 1.26 7.83 -6.73
C PHE A 178 0.78 8.78 -5.61
N SER A 179 -0.17 9.67 -5.92
CA SER A 179 -0.78 10.56 -4.92
C SER A 179 -1.57 9.78 -3.86
N LEU A 180 -2.33 8.74 -4.26
CA LEU A 180 -3.08 7.91 -3.33
C LEU A 180 -2.12 7.12 -2.41
N TRP A 181 -1.06 6.50 -2.96
CA TRP A 181 -0.07 5.78 -2.15
C TRP A 181 0.60 6.72 -1.15
N CYS A 182 1.00 7.93 -1.57
CA CYS A 182 1.68 8.87 -0.70
C CYS A 182 0.76 9.43 0.40
N ILE A 183 -0.48 9.84 0.09
CA ILE A 183 -1.37 10.40 1.11
C ILE A 183 -1.89 9.33 2.08
N PHE A 184 -2.13 8.11 1.60
CA PHE A 184 -2.50 6.96 2.43
C PHE A 184 -1.33 6.44 3.26
N ARG A 185 -0.08 6.76 2.86
CA ARG A 185 1.18 6.27 3.44
C ARG A 185 1.39 4.77 3.23
N SER A 186 1.00 4.28 2.05
CA SER A 186 1.43 2.94 1.61
C SER A 186 2.95 2.90 1.44
N PRO A 187 3.61 1.78 1.74
CA PRO A 187 4.97 1.56 1.31
C PRO A 187 5.13 1.76 -0.20
N LEU A 188 6.22 2.39 -0.62
CA LEU A 188 6.49 2.68 -2.03
C LEU A 188 7.44 1.62 -2.59
N MET A 189 6.90 0.55 -3.18
CA MET A 189 7.64 -0.52 -3.83
C MET A 189 7.51 -0.38 -5.34
N LEU A 190 8.63 -0.10 -6.03
CA LEU A 190 8.61 0.11 -7.48
C LEU A 190 8.50 -1.21 -8.22
N GLY A 191 7.56 -1.28 -9.17
CA GLY A 191 7.34 -2.44 -10.03
C GLY A 191 7.99 -2.30 -11.42
N CYS A 192 8.81 -1.26 -11.65
CA CYS A 192 9.46 -1.00 -12.93
C CYS A 192 10.93 -1.42 -12.94
N GLU A 193 11.50 -1.49 -14.16
CA GLU A 193 12.93 -1.63 -14.35
C GLU A 193 13.65 -0.33 -13.97
N LEU A 194 14.51 -0.42 -12.96
CA LEU A 194 15.19 0.75 -12.40
C LEU A 194 16.38 1.25 -13.24
N THR A 195 16.90 0.41 -14.14
CA THR A 195 18.00 0.80 -15.04
C THR A 195 17.50 1.44 -16.34
N ASP A 196 16.18 1.46 -16.57
CA ASP A 196 15.53 2.03 -17.76
C ASP A 196 14.30 2.85 -17.35
N VAL A 197 14.56 3.94 -16.64
CA VAL A 197 13.52 4.86 -16.14
C VAL A 197 13.48 6.11 -16.99
N ASP A 198 12.33 6.43 -17.60
CA ASP A 198 12.14 7.65 -18.37
C ASP A 198 12.06 8.92 -17.49
N GLU A 199 12.21 10.09 -18.12
CA GLU A 199 12.17 11.39 -17.43
C GLU A 199 10.84 11.62 -16.69
N TRP A 200 9.73 11.17 -17.27
CA TRP A 200 8.41 11.32 -16.66
C TRP A 200 8.30 10.48 -15.38
N THR A 201 8.63 9.20 -15.46
CA THR A 201 8.63 8.31 -14.30
C THR A 201 9.58 8.83 -13.23
N MET A 202 10.79 9.26 -13.62
CA MET A 202 11.74 9.86 -12.68
C MET A 202 11.16 11.10 -12.00
N SER A 203 10.45 11.96 -12.72
CA SER A 203 9.83 13.17 -12.14
C SER A 203 8.77 12.86 -11.08
N LEU A 204 8.07 11.74 -11.20
CA LEU A 204 7.13 11.27 -10.16
C LEU A 204 7.89 10.75 -8.93
N LEU A 205 8.90 9.92 -9.17
CA LEU A 205 9.64 9.20 -8.12
C LEU A 205 10.58 10.11 -7.31
N THR A 206 10.87 11.31 -7.79
CA THR A 206 11.78 12.27 -7.13
C THR A 206 11.10 13.58 -6.72
N ASN A 207 9.77 13.64 -6.70
CA ASN A 207 9.06 14.81 -6.20
C ASN A 207 9.05 14.82 -4.66
N ASP A 208 9.97 15.57 -4.06
CA ASP A 208 10.15 15.63 -2.61
C ASP A 208 8.89 16.11 -1.87
N ALA A 209 8.10 17.01 -2.47
CA ALA A 209 6.89 17.53 -1.85
C ALA A 209 5.80 16.46 -1.72
N VAL A 210 5.65 15.61 -2.74
CA VAL A 210 4.71 14.48 -2.74
C VAL A 210 5.22 13.35 -1.85
N LEU A 211 6.49 12.99 -1.98
CA LEU A 211 7.14 11.97 -1.15
C LEU A 211 7.12 12.34 0.34
N GLY A 212 7.18 13.65 0.64
CA GLY A 212 7.11 14.16 2.00
C GLY A 212 5.87 13.73 2.77
N LEU A 213 4.74 13.44 2.08
CA LEU A 213 3.54 12.94 2.75
C LEU A 213 3.79 11.62 3.48
N THR A 214 4.60 10.74 2.91
CA THR A 214 4.87 9.42 3.52
C THR A 214 5.57 9.51 4.87
N LYS A 215 6.29 10.62 5.11
CA LYS A 215 7.08 10.86 6.33
C LYS A 215 6.41 11.83 7.29
N HIS A 216 5.80 12.89 6.76
CA HIS A 216 5.40 14.08 7.51
C HIS A 216 3.88 14.26 7.59
N SER A 217 3.08 13.25 7.19
CA SER A 217 1.63 13.29 7.35
C SER A 217 1.10 12.18 8.22
N HIS A 218 -0.09 12.39 8.78
CA HIS A 218 -0.80 11.40 9.59
C HIS A 218 -2.32 11.60 9.46
N GLY A 219 -3.09 10.66 10.00
CA GLY A 219 -4.55 10.76 10.05
C GLY A 219 -5.23 10.80 8.68
N ALA A 220 -4.60 10.24 7.64
CA ALA A 220 -5.18 10.21 6.30
C ALA A 220 -6.52 9.49 6.28
N HIS A 221 -7.53 10.11 5.65
CA HIS A 221 -8.87 9.54 5.54
C HIS A 221 -9.62 10.08 4.33
N GLN A 222 -10.64 9.36 3.90
CA GLN A 222 -11.52 9.78 2.83
C GLN A 222 -12.62 10.70 3.38
N VAL A 223 -12.57 11.99 3.03
CA VAL A 223 -13.51 13.02 3.48
C VAL A 223 -14.84 12.94 2.74
N LEU A 224 -14.77 12.63 1.44
CA LEU A 224 -15.92 12.63 0.54
C LEU A 224 -15.70 11.60 -0.57
N ARG A 225 -16.78 10.88 -0.92
CA ARG A 225 -16.86 10.07 -2.12
C ARG A 225 -18.20 10.27 -2.78
N THR A 226 -18.18 10.60 -4.06
CA THR A 226 -19.35 10.65 -4.93
C THR A 226 -19.18 9.63 -6.06
N PHE A 227 -20.07 9.66 -7.06
CA PHE A 227 -19.93 8.81 -8.24
C PHE A 227 -18.71 9.18 -9.10
N ASP A 228 -18.36 10.49 -9.16
CA ASP A 228 -17.33 11.03 -10.06
C ASP A 228 -16.07 11.50 -9.34
N PHE A 229 -16.11 11.61 -8.02
CA PHE A 229 -15.13 12.38 -7.28
C PHE A 229 -14.85 11.84 -5.88
N ILE A 230 -13.57 11.84 -5.50
CA ILE A 230 -13.12 11.42 -4.16
C ILE A 230 -12.20 12.50 -3.59
N VAL A 231 -12.38 12.82 -2.31
CA VAL A 231 -11.49 13.72 -1.56
C VAL A 231 -10.86 12.98 -0.41
N TRP A 232 -9.54 13.05 -0.32
CA TRP A 232 -8.75 12.61 0.81
C TRP A 232 -8.12 13.78 1.52
N GLN A 233 -7.96 13.65 2.83
CA GLN A 233 -7.26 14.62 3.67
C GLN A 233 -6.30 13.91 4.61
N ALA A 234 -5.16 14.54 4.88
CA ALA A 234 -4.21 14.16 5.91
C ALA A 234 -3.68 15.40 6.60
N GLU A 235 -3.26 15.26 7.85
CA GLU A 235 -2.66 16.33 8.65
C GLU A 235 -1.13 16.26 8.60
N GLY A 236 -0.46 17.40 8.51
CA GLY A 236 0.98 17.53 8.60
C GLY A 236 1.47 17.77 10.04
N GLU A 237 2.77 17.57 10.28
CA GLU A 237 3.40 17.69 11.61
C GLU A 237 3.28 19.10 12.24
N HIS A 238 3.10 20.13 11.43
CA HIS A 238 3.04 21.53 11.88
C HIS A 238 1.65 22.15 11.64
N GLY A 239 0.61 21.32 11.47
CA GLY A 239 -0.76 21.75 11.27
C GLY A 239 -1.12 22.06 9.80
N GLU A 240 -0.21 21.77 8.87
CA GLU A 240 -0.56 21.76 7.44
C GLU A 240 -1.67 20.75 7.17
N GLN A 241 -2.50 21.03 6.17
CA GLN A 241 -3.49 20.09 5.69
C GLN A 241 -3.15 19.68 4.26
N TYR A 242 -3.04 18.41 4.02
CA TYR A 242 -2.86 17.85 2.70
C TYR A 242 -4.22 17.39 2.16
N VAL A 243 -4.59 17.85 0.98
CA VAL A 243 -5.87 17.50 0.37
C VAL A 243 -5.63 16.97 -1.05
N ALA A 244 -6.12 15.76 -1.31
CA ALA A 244 -6.12 15.14 -2.62
C ALA A 244 -7.54 15.08 -3.18
N MET A 245 -7.76 15.68 -4.35
CA MET A 245 -9.02 15.73 -5.05
C MET A 245 -8.91 14.88 -6.32
N PHE A 246 -9.50 13.69 -6.31
CA PHE A 246 -9.39 12.70 -7.38
C PHE A 246 -10.62 12.73 -8.27
N ASN A 247 -10.42 12.90 -9.57
CA ASN A 247 -11.45 12.69 -10.58
C ASN A 247 -11.48 11.21 -10.96
N ILE A 248 -12.57 10.52 -10.66
CA ILE A 248 -12.77 9.11 -11.03
C ILE A 248 -13.73 8.93 -12.20
N ALA A 249 -14.19 10.02 -12.81
CA ALA A 249 -15.03 10.00 -14.00
C ALA A 249 -14.22 9.82 -15.28
N GLY A 250 -14.89 9.33 -16.33
CA GLY A 250 -14.32 9.19 -17.67
C GLY A 250 -14.18 10.50 -18.48
N TRP A 251 -14.34 11.67 -17.84
CA TRP A 251 -14.23 13.01 -18.46
C TRP A 251 -13.60 14.00 -17.49
N PRO A 252 -12.95 15.07 -18.00
CA PRO A 252 -12.42 16.13 -17.14
C PRO A 252 -13.58 16.95 -16.55
N ASP A 253 -13.42 17.38 -15.30
CA ASP A 253 -14.44 18.20 -14.62
C ASP A 253 -13.80 19.15 -13.60
N THR A 254 -14.61 20.07 -13.08
CA THR A 254 -14.24 20.99 -12.01
C THR A 254 -14.97 20.62 -10.73
N PHE A 255 -14.21 20.24 -9.72
CA PHE A 255 -14.73 19.82 -8.43
C PHE A 255 -14.45 20.85 -7.34
N SER A 256 -15.30 20.85 -6.33
CA SER A 256 -15.19 21.73 -5.18
C SER A 256 -15.48 21.00 -3.88
N VAL A 257 -14.71 21.30 -2.85
CA VAL A 257 -14.95 20.87 -1.48
C VAL A 257 -14.92 22.07 -0.55
N SER A 258 -15.90 22.19 0.36
CA SER A 258 -15.93 23.29 1.32
C SER A 258 -14.88 23.11 2.42
N THR A 259 -14.34 24.24 2.92
CA THR A 259 -13.44 24.24 4.08
C THR A 259 -14.14 23.66 5.32
N GLU A 260 -15.45 23.89 5.48
CA GLU A 260 -16.26 23.28 6.54
C GLU A 260 -16.22 21.73 6.49
N LYS A 261 -16.33 21.15 5.27
CA LYS A 261 -16.26 19.69 5.07
C LYS A 261 -14.88 19.11 5.40
N LEU A 262 -13.84 19.94 5.22
CA LEU A 262 -12.45 19.63 5.58
C LEU A 262 -12.16 19.92 7.07
N GLY A 263 -13.11 20.43 7.85
CA GLY A 263 -12.89 20.85 9.24
C GLY A 263 -11.99 22.06 9.39
N LEU A 264 -11.88 22.91 8.36
CA LEU A 264 -10.96 24.05 8.31
C LEU A 264 -11.68 25.37 8.57
N GLU A 265 -11.12 26.19 9.45
CA GLU A 265 -11.61 27.54 9.76
C GLU A 265 -10.60 28.60 9.36
N GLY A 266 -11.12 29.74 8.85
CA GLY A 266 -10.31 30.89 8.42
C GLY A 266 -9.68 30.69 7.05
N ALA A 267 -8.67 31.51 6.77
CA ALA A 267 -8.00 31.52 5.47
C ALA A 267 -6.80 30.58 5.41
N TRP A 268 -6.60 29.93 4.26
CA TRP A 268 -5.56 28.95 4.02
C TRP A 268 -4.85 29.23 2.70
N GLU A 269 -3.52 29.35 2.73
CA GLU A 269 -2.67 29.40 1.54
C GLU A 269 -2.62 28.02 0.86
N VAL A 270 -2.78 28.00 -0.45
CA VAL A 270 -2.79 26.77 -1.27
C VAL A 270 -1.50 26.66 -2.06
N THR A 271 -0.85 25.50 -1.97
CA THR A 271 0.30 25.15 -2.80
C THR A 271 0.06 23.81 -3.45
N ASP A 272 0.17 23.72 -4.77
CA ASP A 272 0.13 22.46 -5.51
C ASP A 272 1.42 21.67 -5.25
N LEU A 273 1.30 20.41 -4.82
CA LEU A 273 2.48 19.59 -4.49
C LEU A 273 3.17 19.02 -5.72
N TRP A 274 2.47 18.87 -6.84
CA TRP A 274 3.08 18.35 -8.05
C TRP A 274 3.90 19.40 -8.80
N THR A 275 3.45 20.65 -8.77
CA THR A 275 4.12 21.77 -9.49
C THR A 275 4.91 22.68 -8.59
N GLY A 276 4.62 22.73 -7.28
CA GLY A 276 5.17 23.69 -6.33
C GLY A 276 4.55 25.10 -6.46
N GLU A 277 3.55 25.27 -7.31
CA GLU A 277 2.91 26.57 -7.53
C GLU A 277 2.02 27.00 -6.38
N LYS A 278 2.13 28.28 -5.99
CA LYS A 278 1.21 28.91 -5.04
C LYS A 278 -0.04 29.38 -5.79
N GLU A 279 -1.20 28.91 -5.37
CA GLU A 279 -2.48 29.16 -6.03
C GLU A 279 -3.35 30.20 -5.31
N GLY A 280 -2.77 30.93 -4.36
CA GLY A 280 -3.46 31.95 -3.59
C GLY A 280 -4.03 31.41 -2.29
N THR A 281 -5.13 32.02 -1.83
CA THR A 281 -5.72 31.75 -0.51
C THR A 281 -7.19 31.37 -0.67
N ILE A 282 -7.64 30.40 0.11
CA ILE A 282 -9.05 29.99 0.22
C ILE A 282 -9.56 30.26 1.64
N ASP A 283 -10.87 30.54 1.78
CA ASP A 283 -11.54 30.73 3.08
C ASP A 283 -12.86 29.95 3.21
N ARG A 284 -13.39 29.44 2.10
CA ARG A 284 -14.68 28.72 2.04
C ARG A 284 -14.65 27.45 1.24
N THR A 285 -13.94 27.47 0.10
CA THR A 285 -14.03 26.39 -0.87
C THR A 285 -12.69 26.20 -1.58
N LEU A 286 -12.22 24.97 -1.64
CA LEU A 286 -11.15 24.56 -2.52
C LEU A 286 -11.78 24.05 -3.83
N THR A 287 -11.40 24.64 -4.96
CA THR A 287 -11.93 24.30 -6.29
C THR A 287 -10.77 23.97 -7.22
N ALA A 288 -10.87 22.89 -7.97
CA ALA A 288 -9.88 22.49 -8.94
C ALA A 288 -10.50 21.89 -10.20
N ALA A 289 -9.97 22.28 -11.36
CA ALA A 289 -10.19 21.55 -12.61
C ALA A 289 -9.26 20.35 -12.65
N VAL A 290 -9.82 19.15 -12.82
CA VAL A 290 -9.09 17.90 -12.78
C VAL A 290 -9.38 17.11 -14.05
N GLU A 291 -8.32 16.72 -14.75
CA GLU A 291 -8.42 15.89 -15.94
C GLU A 291 -9.02 14.51 -15.65
N THR A 292 -9.45 13.81 -16.68
CA THR A 292 -9.96 12.43 -16.56
C THR A 292 -8.97 11.55 -15.81
N HIS A 293 -9.45 10.84 -14.77
CA HIS A 293 -8.66 9.99 -13.90
C HIS A 293 -7.48 10.70 -13.20
N GLY A 294 -7.51 12.04 -13.18
CA GLY A 294 -6.45 12.86 -12.61
C GLY A 294 -6.63 13.14 -11.12
N VAL A 295 -5.68 13.89 -10.59
CA VAL A 295 -5.66 14.34 -9.21
C VAL A 295 -5.17 15.77 -9.09
N LYS A 296 -5.80 16.53 -8.20
CA LYS A 296 -5.25 17.75 -7.62
C LYS A 296 -4.80 17.44 -6.20
N LEU A 297 -3.51 17.58 -5.94
CA LEU A 297 -2.91 17.32 -4.62
C LEU A 297 -2.29 18.61 -4.11
N VAL A 298 -2.80 19.13 -3.00
CA VAL A 298 -2.38 20.40 -2.43
C VAL A 298 -1.96 20.31 -0.97
N CYS A 299 -1.07 21.21 -0.58
CA CYS A 299 -0.80 21.56 0.81
C CYS A 299 -1.51 22.86 1.15
N LEU A 300 -2.25 22.87 2.23
CA LEU A 300 -2.92 24.02 2.80
C LEU A 300 -2.17 24.45 4.07
N LYS A 301 -1.73 25.71 4.13
CA LYS A 301 -1.13 26.31 5.31
C LYS A 301 -1.98 27.47 5.81
N LYS A 302 -2.17 27.56 7.11
CA LYS A 302 -2.98 28.65 7.69
C LYS A 302 -2.35 30.00 7.35
N ALA A 303 -3.14 30.90 6.74
CA ALA A 303 -2.70 32.23 6.30
C ALA A 303 -2.45 33.21 7.46
#